data_0634ed5e24ec930eb932938b0674fe11
#
_entry.id   0634ed5e24ec930eb932938b0674fe11
#
_cell.length_a   1.000
_cell.length_b   1.000
_cell.length_c   1.000
_cell.angle_alpha   90.00
_cell.angle_beta   90.00
_cell.angle_gamma   90.00
#
_symmetry.space_group_name_H-M   'P 1'
#
loop_
_entity.id
_entity.type
_entity.pdbx_description
1 polymer ?
#
loop_
_entity_poly.entity_id
_entity_poly.type
_entity_poly.pdbx_seq_one_letter_code
_entity_poly.pdbx_strand_id
1 'polypeptide(L)'
;MVTKEQIQEWKKQYKDIFVISVEDKKVYLRTPDRKTLSYASTLATKDPLKFNEVILDKCWLGGDEEIKTNDELFLAVSSKLPDLIQIKEATLEKL
;
A
#
# COMPACT_ATOMS: atom_id res chain seq x y z
N MET A 1 -14.27 10.77 -7.02
CA MET A 1 -14.61 9.34 -6.97
C MET A 1 -13.83 8.57 -8.03
N VAL A 2 -13.28 7.43 -7.67
CA VAL A 2 -12.51 6.63 -8.62
C VAL A 2 -13.46 5.94 -9.61
N THR A 3 -13.15 6.06 -10.89
CA THR A 3 -13.97 5.50 -11.95
C THR A 3 -13.36 4.21 -12.50
N LYS A 4 -14.16 3.45 -13.27
CA LYS A 4 -13.67 2.22 -13.91
C LYS A 4 -12.56 2.54 -14.93
N GLU A 5 -12.68 3.70 -15.61
CA GLU A 5 -11.64 4.12 -16.56
C GLU A 5 -10.32 4.39 -15.85
N GLN A 6 -10.36 5.03 -14.68
CA GLN A 6 -9.15 5.26 -13.90
C GLN A 6 -8.50 3.95 -13.50
N ILE A 7 -9.29 2.98 -13.06
CA ILE A 7 -8.77 1.66 -12.66
C ILE A 7 -8.12 0.97 -13.85
N GLN A 8 -8.72 1.05 -15.04
CA GLN A 8 -8.15 0.46 -16.25
C GLN A 8 -6.82 1.11 -16.61
N GLU A 9 -6.72 2.44 -16.47
CA GLU A 9 -5.47 3.16 -16.72
C GLU A 9 -4.38 2.70 -15.75
N TRP A 10 -4.71 2.56 -14.48
CA TRP A 10 -3.75 2.08 -13.49
C TRP A 10 -3.27 0.66 -13.80
N LYS A 11 -4.17 -0.21 -14.25
CA LYS A 11 -3.81 -1.58 -14.60
C LYS A 11 -2.86 -1.65 -15.79
N LYS A 12 -2.87 -0.64 -16.66
CA LYS A 12 -1.92 -0.54 -17.77
C LYS A 12 -0.55 -0.11 -17.30
N GLN A 13 -0.49 0.74 -16.25
CA GLN A 13 0.77 1.29 -15.74
C GLN A 13 1.42 0.39 -14.70
N TYR A 14 0.63 -0.31 -13.92
CA TYR A 14 1.10 -1.09 -12.80
C TYR A 14 0.65 -2.53 -12.93
N LYS A 15 1.49 -3.46 -12.47
CA LYS A 15 1.20 -4.88 -12.58
C LYS A 15 -0.04 -5.28 -11.80
N ASP A 16 -0.11 -4.84 -10.54
CA ASP A 16 -1.22 -5.19 -9.66
C ASP A 16 -1.78 -3.95 -8.99
N ILE A 17 -3.10 -3.89 -8.92
CA ILE A 17 -3.82 -2.81 -8.25
C ILE A 17 -4.67 -3.45 -7.16
N PHE A 18 -4.59 -2.88 -5.95
CA PHE A 18 -5.34 -3.36 -4.81
C PHE A 18 -6.30 -2.30 -4.30
N VAL A 19 -7.42 -2.74 -3.78
CA VAL A 19 -8.35 -1.84 -3.09
C VAL A 19 -8.49 -2.32 -1.65
N ILE A 20 -8.38 -1.39 -0.71
CA ILE A 20 -8.65 -1.67 0.70
C ILE A 20 -9.90 -0.88 1.06
N SER A 21 -10.86 -1.58 1.66
CA SER A 21 -12.13 -0.97 2.05
C SER A 21 -12.28 -0.97 3.56
N VAL A 22 -12.68 0.17 4.11
CA VAL A 22 -12.99 0.32 5.53
C VAL A 22 -14.32 1.05 5.61
N GLU A 23 -15.34 0.38 6.12
CA GLU A 23 -16.70 0.90 6.15
C GLU A 23 -17.14 1.30 4.72
N ASP A 24 -17.47 2.57 4.49
CA ASP A 24 -17.84 3.07 3.17
C ASP A 24 -16.67 3.77 2.45
N LYS A 25 -15.48 3.70 3.03
CA LYS A 25 -14.27 4.34 2.47
C LYS A 25 -13.42 3.33 1.72
N LYS A 26 -12.75 3.81 0.68
CA LYS A 26 -11.89 2.95 -0.14
C LYS A 26 -10.60 3.68 -0.50
N VAL A 27 -9.53 2.90 -0.65
CA VAL A 27 -8.27 3.41 -1.18
C VAL A 27 -7.73 2.40 -2.20
N TYR A 28 -7.20 2.93 -3.29
CA TYR A 28 -6.62 2.12 -4.36
C TYR A 28 -5.11 2.31 -4.33
N LEU A 29 -4.39 1.20 -4.31
CA LEU A 29 -2.95 1.19 -4.11
C LEU A 29 -2.27 0.30 -5.13
N ARG A 30 -1.03 0.68 -5.51
CA ARG A 30 -0.17 -0.19 -6.28
C ARG A 30 0.74 -0.97 -5.34
N THR A 31 1.37 -2.01 -5.86
CA THR A 31 2.36 -2.77 -5.09
C THR A 31 3.59 -1.89 -4.86
N PRO A 32 4.12 -1.83 -3.62
CA PRO A 32 5.34 -1.07 -3.37
C PRO A 32 6.55 -1.74 -4.04
N ASP A 33 7.44 -0.90 -4.59
CA ASP A 33 8.67 -1.40 -5.18
C ASP A 33 9.77 -1.50 -4.12
N ARG A 34 10.93 -2.04 -4.51
CA ARG A 34 12.05 -2.23 -3.59
C ARG A 34 12.53 -0.90 -3.00
N LYS A 35 12.57 0.13 -3.81
CA LYS A 35 13.03 1.45 -3.38
C LYS A 35 12.12 2.04 -2.31
N THR A 36 10.81 1.92 -2.52
CA THR A 36 9.81 2.38 -1.55
C THR A 36 9.94 1.59 -0.24
N LEU A 37 10.07 0.27 -0.33
CA LEU A 37 10.22 -0.58 0.85
C LEU A 37 11.49 -0.27 1.61
N SER A 38 12.59 -0.02 0.91
CA SER A 38 13.85 0.32 1.53
C SER A 38 13.74 1.62 2.32
N TYR A 39 13.15 2.63 1.71
CA TYR A 39 12.95 3.92 2.37
C TYR A 39 12.04 3.78 3.60
N ALA A 40 10.90 3.11 3.43
CA ALA A 40 9.96 2.92 4.53
C ALA A 40 10.60 2.19 5.71
N SER A 41 11.44 1.19 5.41
CA SER A 41 12.11 0.39 6.44
C SER A 41 13.08 1.21 7.28
N THR A 42 13.74 2.21 6.69
CA THR A 42 14.65 3.06 7.45
C THR A 42 13.93 3.89 8.49
N LEU A 43 12.69 4.28 8.21
CA LEU A 43 11.89 5.06 9.14
C LEU A 43 11.24 4.19 10.22
N ALA A 44 10.97 2.93 9.90
CA ALA A 44 10.32 2.00 10.83
C ALA A 44 11.14 1.72 12.08
N THR A 45 12.45 1.89 12.03
CA THR A 45 13.32 1.65 13.20
C THR A 45 13.04 2.63 14.32
N LYS A 46 12.61 3.85 14.00
CA LYS A 46 12.29 4.89 14.98
C LYS A 46 10.81 4.93 15.29
N ASP A 47 9.99 4.71 14.29
CA ASP A 47 8.53 4.82 14.42
C ASP A 47 7.89 3.82 13.46
N PRO A 48 7.41 2.66 13.96
CA PRO A 48 6.80 1.65 13.11
C PRO A 48 5.63 2.13 12.24
N LEU A 49 4.87 3.12 12.73
CA LEU A 49 3.76 3.66 11.97
C LEU A 49 4.24 4.46 10.75
N LYS A 50 5.48 4.95 10.77
CA LYS A 50 6.05 5.65 9.61
C LYS A 50 6.19 4.73 8.42
N PHE A 51 6.45 3.44 8.65
CA PHE A 51 6.48 2.46 7.56
C PHE A 51 5.16 2.47 6.81
N ASN A 52 4.05 2.39 7.58
CA ASN A 52 2.72 2.36 7.00
C ASN A 52 2.37 3.68 6.30
N GLU A 53 2.76 4.81 6.89
CA GLU A 53 2.52 6.12 6.28
C GLU A 53 3.22 6.24 4.94
N VAL A 54 4.47 5.79 4.86
CA VAL A 54 5.23 5.86 3.60
C VAL A 54 4.62 4.95 2.54
N ILE A 55 4.27 3.72 2.91
CA ILE A 55 3.66 2.78 1.97
C ILE A 55 2.33 3.35 1.45
N LEU A 56 1.49 3.85 2.34
CA LEU A 56 0.22 4.43 1.96
C LEU A 56 0.40 5.62 1.02
N ASP A 57 1.33 6.52 1.36
CA ASP A 57 1.57 7.73 0.57
C ASP A 57 2.16 7.41 -0.82
N LYS A 58 3.20 6.57 -0.85
CA LYS A 58 3.91 6.27 -2.10
C LYS A 58 3.12 5.37 -3.05
N CYS A 59 2.29 4.51 -2.50
CA CYS A 59 1.50 3.59 -3.32
C CYS A 59 0.09 4.10 -3.62
N TRP A 60 -0.27 5.24 -3.09
CA TRP A 60 -1.61 5.83 -3.26
C TRP A 60 -1.90 6.15 -4.71
N LEU A 61 -2.97 5.59 -5.24
CA LEU A 61 -3.44 5.88 -6.60
C LEU A 61 -4.69 6.76 -6.57
N GLY A 62 -5.57 6.51 -5.62
CA GLY A 62 -6.79 7.30 -5.46
C GLY A 62 -7.64 6.72 -4.34
N GLY A 63 -8.64 7.49 -3.91
CA GLY A 63 -9.53 7.04 -2.86
C GLY A 63 -9.95 8.18 -1.95
N ASP A 64 -10.47 7.80 -0.78
CA ASP A 64 -10.96 8.76 0.19
C ASP A 64 -9.82 9.33 1.03
N GLU A 65 -9.59 10.63 0.88
CA GLU A 65 -8.49 11.32 1.59
C GLU A 65 -8.64 11.22 3.11
N GLU A 66 -9.85 11.02 3.60
CA GLU A 66 -10.11 10.88 5.03
C GLU A 66 -9.32 9.73 5.64
N ILE A 67 -8.96 8.72 4.85
CA ILE A 67 -8.14 7.61 5.31
C ILE A 67 -6.77 8.09 5.80
N LYS A 68 -6.26 9.16 5.20
CA LYS A 68 -4.96 9.73 5.60
C LYS A 68 -5.03 10.57 6.87
N THR A 69 -6.18 11.18 7.13
CA THR A 69 -6.33 12.16 8.21
C THR A 69 -7.04 11.63 9.45
N ASN A 70 -7.83 10.57 9.29
CA ASN A 70 -8.55 9.96 10.41
C ASN A 70 -7.75 8.78 10.94
N ASP A 71 -7.36 8.84 12.21
CA ASP A 71 -6.50 7.83 12.81
C ASP A 71 -7.11 6.43 12.78
N GLU A 72 -8.41 6.30 13.03
CA GLU A 72 -9.06 5.00 13.04
C GLU A 72 -9.07 4.36 11.64
N LEU A 73 -9.34 5.17 10.62
CA LEU A 73 -9.32 4.70 9.23
C LEU A 73 -7.90 4.35 8.80
N PHE A 74 -6.93 5.18 9.17
CA PHE A 74 -5.53 4.93 8.86
C PHE A 74 -5.05 3.61 9.48
N LEU A 75 -5.37 3.39 10.76
CA LEU A 75 -4.94 2.16 11.44
C LEU A 75 -5.62 0.92 10.85
N ALA A 76 -6.89 1.03 10.48
CA ALA A 76 -7.60 -0.08 9.85
C ALA A 76 -6.97 -0.45 8.51
N VAL A 77 -6.65 0.54 7.69
CA VAL A 77 -5.99 0.31 6.40
C VAL A 77 -4.59 -0.24 6.61
N SER A 78 -3.88 0.28 7.62
CA SER A 78 -2.51 -0.16 7.91
C SER A 78 -2.43 -1.65 8.23
N SER A 79 -3.48 -2.22 8.81
CA SER A 79 -3.50 -3.64 9.14
C SER A 79 -3.47 -4.53 7.89
N LYS A 80 -3.83 -3.98 6.73
CA LYS A 80 -3.85 -4.70 5.46
C LYS A 80 -2.67 -4.38 4.56
N LEU A 81 -1.89 -3.35 4.88
CA LEU A 81 -0.76 -2.95 4.03
C LEU A 81 0.29 -4.05 3.84
N PRO A 82 0.61 -4.88 4.85
CA PRO A 82 1.57 -5.97 4.63
C PRO A 82 1.16 -6.93 3.51
N ASP A 83 -0.14 -7.07 3.26
CA ASP A 83 -0.63 -7.95 2.20
C ASP A 83 -0.32 -7.42 0.80
N LEU A 84 0.05 -6.15 0.68
CA LEU A 84 0.48 -5.57 -0.59
C LEU A 84 1.88 -6.05 -0.98
N ILE A 85 2.66 -6.47 0.00
CA ILE A 85 4.02 -6.92 -0.23
C ILE A 85 3.95 -8.37 -0.69
N GLN A 86 4.12 -8.57 -1.99
CA GLN A 86 4.07 -9.90 -2.58
C GLN A 86 5.45 -10.53 -2.54
N ILE A 87 5.58 -11.58 -1.75
CA ILE A 87 6.86 -12.28 -1.62
C ILE A 87 6.73 -13.64 -2.30
N LYS A 88 7.56 -13.85 -3.31
CA LYS A 88 7.65 -15.14 -3.96
C LYS A 88 8.49 -16.05 -3.08
N GLU A 89 8.12 -17.31 -3.00
CA GLU A 89 8.89 -18.26 -2.24
C GLU A 89 10.22 -18.54 -2.94
N ALA A 90 11.26 -18.62 -2.15
CA ALA A 90 12.59 -18.96 -2.61
C ALA A 90 13.12 -20.06 -1.71
N THR A 91 13.98 -20.90 -2.26
CA THR A 91 14.64 -21.95 -1.47
C THR A 91 16.14 -21.68 -1.45
N LEU A 92 16.76 -22.02 -0.33
CA LEU A 92 18.20 -21.95 -0.18
C LEU A 92 18.73 -23.36 -0.03
N GLU A 93 19.68 -23.72 -0.86
CA GLU A 93 20.27 -25.04 -0.84
C GLU A 93 21.79 -24.91 -0.78
N LYS A 94 22.41 -25.66 0.13
CA LYS A 94 23.87 -25.71 0.24
C LYS A 94 24.36 -26.84 -0.65
N LEU A 95 25.20 -26.50 -1.62
CA LEU A 95 25.79 -27.49 -2.52
C LEU A 95 27.00 -28.17 -1.93
#